data_02dbf701f8fd1ca37949f5c49e9ea90f
#
_entry.id   02dbf701f8fd1ca37949f5c49e9ea90f
#
_cell.length_a   1.000
_cell.length_b   1.000
_cell.length_c   1.000
_cell.angle_alpha   90.00
_cell.angle_beta   90.00
_cell.angle_gamma   90.00
#
_symmetry.space_group_name_H-M   'P 1'
#
loop_
_entity.id
_entity.type
_entity.pdbx_description
1 polymer ?
#
loop_
_entity_poly.entity_id
_entity_poly.type
_entity_poly.pdbx_seq_one_letter_code
_entity_poly.pdbx_strand_id
1 'polypeptide(L)'
;MIEKFGPLYDKTFRRVGPLHRLTRAIVWKGGDASVKILSTLRQFELPPDRLLPLYKLGMLIGTYESETVQVCKPLIHTGMTVIDIGAHAGYYTFLFSRLVGTTGRVYAFEPHPKNFEILKRNVERHHLTNVTLIQKAVSDKNCNAIFHETALSMGHSLLPVKSYSNKISVETVSLSYFLKEQGVREVGLIKMDVEGGEPEVLEGISGLLKDAHDLSIIMEFKPSILLKRNYEPTELLKKLFAMDFESFVIKNDGKLIRVQPDDAARIISSIEKCNLLVQKSGKVLPT
;
A
#
# COMPACT_ATOMS: atom_id res chain seq x y z
N MET A 1 -12.55 -5.11 -25.30
CA MET A 1 -11.68 -5.17 -24.11
C MET A 1 -12.09 -4.18 -22.98
N ILE A 2 -12.75 -3.10 -23.33
CA ILE A 2 -13.22 -2.03 -22.40
C ILE A 2 -14.48 -2.45 -21.62
N GLU A 3 -15.33 -3.30 -22.17
CA GLU A 3 -16.58 -3.74 -21.54
C GLU A 3 -16.41 -4.63 -20.30
N LYS A 4 -15.28 -5.31 -20.13
CA LYS A 4 -15.02 -6.18 -18.97
C LYS A 4 -14.65 -5.42 -17.69
N PHE A 5 -14.25 -4.16 -17.78
CA PHE A 5 -13.85 -3.34 -16.63
C PHE A 5 -14.89 -2.30 -16.20
N GLY A 6 -15.98 -2.15 -16.96
CA GLY A 6 -17.04 -1.16 -16.71
C GLY A 6 -17.72 -1.26 -15.34
N PRO A 7 -18.08 -2.44 -14.83
CA PRO A 7 -18.78 -2.57 -13.55
C PRO A 7 -17.93 -2.25 -12.32
N LEU A 8 -16.63 -2.59 -12.37
CA LEU A 8 -15.69 -2.30 -11.26
C LEU A 8 -15.41 -0.80 -11.17
N TYR A 9 -15.27 -0.17 -12.32
CA TYR A 9 -15.07 1.26 -12.50
C TYR A 9 -16.21 2.11 -11.92
N ASP A 10 -17.45 1.70 -12.16
CA ASP A 10 -18.63 2.48 -11.76
C ASP A 10 -18.83 2.51 -10.22
N LYS A 11 -18.42 1.46 -9.50
CA LYS A 11 -18.55 1.39 -8.04
C LYS A 11 -17.54 2.28 -7.30
N THR A 12 -16.31 2.40 -7.79
CA THR A 12 -15.24 3.14 -7.12
C THR A 12 -15.41 4.66 -7.28
N PHE A 13 -15.99 5.12 -8.40
CA PHE A 13 -16.05 6.54 -8.74
C PHE A 13 -17.42 7.21 -8.61
N ARG A 14 -18.47 6.50 -8.25
CA ARG A 14 -19.85 7.08 -8.16
C ARG A 14 -20.06 8.12 -7.06
N ARG A 15 -19.17 8.22 -6.06
CA ARG A 15 -19.38 9.07 -4.86
C ARG A 15 -18.62 10.39 -4.83
N VAL A 16 -17.79 10.69 -5.82
CA VAL A 16 -17.06 11.96 -5.89
C VAL A 16 -17.90 12.96 -6.72
N GLY A 17 -18.48 13.97 -6.09
CA GLY A 17 -19.44 14.95 -6.60
C GLY A 17 -19.15 15.62 -7.99
N PRO A 18 -19.50 16.90 -8.22
CA PRO A 18 -19.42 17.55 -9.56
C PRO A 18 -18.04 17.49 -10.21
N LEU A 19 -16.96 17.46 -9.42
CA LEU A 19 -15.59 17.29 -9.88
C LEU A 19 -15.38 15.97 -10.64
N HIS A 20 -16.12 14.93 -10.27
CA HIS A 20 -16.09 13.61 -10.91
C HIS A 20 -16.61 13.63 -12.36
N ARG A 21 -17.63 14.43 -12.64
CA ARG A 21 -18.16 14.55 -14.02
C ARG A 21 -17.17 15.25 -14.94
N LEU A 22 -16.48 16.26 -14.44
CA LEU A 22 -15.46 17.00 -15.17
C LEU A 22 -14.22 16.13 -15.43
N THR A 23 -13.72 15.43 -14.40
CA THR A 23 -12.58 14.50 -14.54
C THR A 23 -12.90 13.34 -15.47
N ARG A 24 -14.12 12.81 -15.45
CA ARG A 24 -14.57 11.76 -16.37
C ARG A 24 -14.58 12.24 -17.82
N ALA A 25 -15.05 13.46 -18.08
CA ALA A 25 -15.06 14.03 -19.43
C ALA A 25 -13.64 14.31 -19.96
N ILE A 26 -12.74 14.79 -19.12
CA ILE A 26 -11.32 15.06 -19.45
C ILE A 26 -10.57 13.76 -19.74
N VAL A 27 -10.74 12.74 -18.90
CA VAL A 27 -10.07 11.43 -19.06
C VAL A 27 -10.59 10.66 -20.26
N TRP A 28 -11.89 10.75 -20.55
CA TRP A 28 -12.48 10.04 -21.69
C TRP A 28 -12.08 10.60 -23.05
N LYS A 29 -11.78 11.91 -23.13
CA LYS A 29 -11.40 12.60 -24.38
C LYS A 29 -9.91 12.86 -24.53
N GLY A 30 -9.11 12.70 -23.49
CA GLY A 30 -7.68 13.04 -23.52
C GLY A 30 -6.85 12.44 -22.38
N GLY A 31 -7.19 11.21 -21.93
CA GLY A 31 -6.68 10.59 -20.72
C GLY A 31 -5.16 10.69 -20.51
N ASP A 32 -4.37 10.24 -21.48
CA ASP A 32 -2.90 10.26 -21.37
C ASP A 32 -2.33 11.68 -21.42
N ALA A 33 -2.94 12.58 -22.22
CA ALA A 33 -2.52 13.98 -22.27
C ALA A 33 -2.81 14.71 -20.94
N SER A 34 -3.99 14.48 -20.35
CA SER A 34 -4.35 15.06 -19.05
C SER A 34 -3.46 14.55 -17.92
N VAL A 35 -3.11 13.26 -17.90
CA VAL A 35 -2.15 12.69 -16.96
C VAL A 35 -0.80 13.33 -17.12
N LYS A 36 -0.29 13.49 -18.35
CA LYS A 36 1.00 14.12 -18.64
C LYS A 36 1.05 15.59 -18.18
N ILE A 37 0.01 16.38 -18.46
CA ILE A 37 -0.07 17.77 -18.01
C ILE A 37 -0.07 17.86 -16.49
N LEU A 38 -0.92 17.08 -15.79
CA LEU A 38 -1.00 17.09 -14.33
C LEU A 38 0.28 16.57 -13.68
N SER A 39 0.89 15.54 -14.25
CA SER A 39 2.20 15.04 -13.78
C SER A 39 3.27 16.13 -13.85
N THR A 40 3.31 16.88 -14.95
CA THR A 40 4.24 18.02 -15.11
C THR A 40 3.93 19.14 -14.12
N LEU A 41 2.66 19.54 -13.97
CA LEU A 41 2.25 20.60 -13.05
C LEU A 41 2.49 20.24 -11.57
N ARG A 42 2.29 18.97 -11.21
CA ARG A 42 2.53 18.46 -9.86
C ARG A 42 3.97 18.04 -9.62
N GLN A 43 4.80 18.03 -10.66
CA GLN A 43 6.19 17.53 -10.64
C GLN A 43 6.28 16.08 -10.09
N PHE A 44 5.21 15.29 -10.24
CA PHE A 44 5.12 13.91 -9.77
C PHE A 44 5.10 12.95 -10.96
N GLU A 45 6.11 12.09 -11.04
CA GLU A 45 6.25 11.11 -12.11
C GLU A 45 5.51 9.81 -11.77
N LEU A 46 4.87 9.21 -12.77
CA LEU A 46 4.19 7.93 -12.68
C LEU A 46 4.77 6.95 -13.70
N PRO A 47 4.76 5.64 -13.42
CA PRO A 47 5.25 4.64 -14.37
C PRO A 47 4.58 4.76 -15.73
N PRO A 48 5.34 4.59 -16.84
CA PRO A 48 4.84 4.71 -18.20
C PRO A 48 4.11 3.44 -18.69
N ASP A 49 3.59 2.65 -17.78
CA ASP A 49 2.86 1.43 -18.07
C ASP A 49 1.40 1.69 -18.51
N ARG A 50 0.69 0.60 -18.80
CA ARG A 50 -0.72 0.61 -19.22
C ARG A 50 -1.71 0.81 -18.07
N LEU A 51 -1.24 1.29 -16.93
CA LEU A 51 -2.13 1.62 -15.81
C LEU A 51 -3.22 2.56 -16.31
N LEU A 52 -4.47 2.26 -15.97
CA LEU A 52 -5.60 3.04 -16.46
C LEU A 52 -5.41 4.52 -16.12
N PRO A 53 -5.59 5.44 -17.08
CA PRO A 53 -5.37 6.89 -16.88
C PRO A 53 -6.08 7.45 -15.65
N LEU A 54 -7.18 6.85 -15.24
CA LEU A 54 -7.95 7.24 -14.06
C LEU A 54 -7.24 6.97 -12.73
N TYR A 55 -6.54 5.85 -12.60
CA TYR A 55 -5.74 5.59 -11.41
C TYR A 55 -4.60 6.60 -11.30
N LYS A 56 -3.90 6.85 -12.42
CA LYS A 56 -2.85 7.87 -12.51
C LYS A 56 -3.40 9.26 -12.16
N LEU A 57 -4.55 9.61 -12.71
CA LEU A 57 -5.21 10.88 -12.39
C LEU A 57 -5.61 10.95 -10.92
N GLY A 58 -6.17 9.86 -10.36
CA GLY A 58 -6.52 9.78 -8.95
C GLY A 58 -5.33 10.04 -8.03
N MET A 59 -4.15 9.48 -8.34
CA MET A 59 -2.90 9.75 -7.61
C MET A 59 -2.51 11.22 -7.70
N LEU A 60 -2.59 11.82 -8.89
CA LEU A 60 -2.19 13.21 -9.11
C LEU A 60 -3.13 14.23 -8.45
N ILE A 61 -4.42 13.95 -8.35
CA ILE A 61 -5.41 14.85 -7.73
C ILE A 61 -5.75 14.48 -6.28
N GLY A 62 -5.14 13.41 -5.74
CA GLY A 62 -5.31 12.99 -4.34
C GLY A 62 -6.63 12.28 -4.02
N THR A 63 -7.25 11.65 -5.03
CA THR A 63 -8.48 10.85 -4.86
C THR A 63 -8.24 9.34 -4.94
N TYR A 64 -6.99 8.92 -5.19
CA TYR A 64 -6.59 7.52 -5.14
C TYR A 64 -6.68 7.00 -3.72
N GLU A 65 -7.39 5.89 -3.53
CA GLU A 65 -7.63 5.27 -2.21
C GLU A 65 -8.00 6.29 -1.10
N SER A 66 -8.89 7.23 -1.44
CA SER A 66 -9.26 8.33 -0.55
C SER A 66 -9.77 7.86 0.81
N GLU A 67 -10.46 6.72 0.87
CA GLU A 67 -10.94 6.06 2.10
C GLU A 67 -9.78 5.59 2.99
N THR A 68 -8.76 4.96 2.39
CA THR A 68 -7.55 4.54 3.11
C THR A 68 -6.75 5.75 3.60
N VAL A 69 -6.64 6.79 2.77
CA VAL A 69 -6.00 8.06 3.14
C VAL A 69 -6.72 8.73 4.32
N GLN A 70 -8.07 8.72 4.35
CA GLN A 70 -8.84 9.25 5.47
C GLN A 70 -8.55 8.51 6.78
N VAL A 71 -8.41 7.19 6.73
CA VAL A 71 -8.04 6.37 7.89
C VAL A 71 -6.59 6.59 8.30
N CYS A 72 -5.64 6.72 7.35
CA CYS A 72 -4.23 6.93 7.65
C CYS A 72 -3.95 8.28 8.36
N LYS A 73 -4.59 9.37 7.90
CA LYS A 73 -4.29 10.73 8.37
C LYS A 73 -4.35 10.90 9.89
N PRO A 74 -5.42 10.51 10.59
CA PRO A 74 -5.51 10.66 12.04
C PRO A 74 -4.59 9.71 12.83
N LEU A 75 -4.03 8.67 12.19
CA LEU A 75 -3.08 7.75 12.81
C LEU A 75 -1.66 8.30 12.84
N ILE A 76 -1.36 9.33 12.05
CA ILE A 76 -0.01 9.86 11.89
C ILE A 76 0.11 11.22 12.57
N HIS A 77 1.12 11.38 13.39
CA HIS A 77 1.46 12.65 14.04
C HIS A 77 2.91 13.07 13.71
N THR A 78 3.19 14.34 13.89
CA THR A 78 4.53 14.92 13.71
C THR A 78 5.56 14.19 14.61
N GLY A 79 6.73 13.89 14.05
CA GLY A 79 7.80 13.17 14.74
C GLY A 79 7.73 11.65 14.62
N MET A 80 6.63 11.08 14.13
CA MET A 80 6.44 9.63 13.99
C MET A 80 7.39 9.01 12.98
N THR A 81 7.81 7.77 13.22
CA THR A 81 8.42 6.91 12.20
C THR A 81 7.34 6.08 11.50
N VAL A 82 7.31 6.16 10.18
CA VAL A 82 6.36 5.45 9.31
C VAL A 82 7.12 4.60 8.30
N ILE A 83 6.61 3.41 8.02
CA ILE A 83 7.15 2.49 7.01
C ILE A 83 6.15 2.36 5.87
N ASP A 84 6.63 2.52 4.62
CA ASP A 84 5.87 2.34 3.39
C ASP A 84 6.45 1.16 2.61
N ILE A 85 5.77 0.01 2.64
CA ILE A 85 6.20 -1.23 2.01
C ILE A 85 5.43 -1.41 0.70
N GLY A 86 6.17 -1.46 -0.43
CA GLY A 86 5.59 -1.42 -1.76
C GLY A 86 5.28 0.02 -2.19
N ALA A 87 6.25 0.91 -2.00
CA ALA A 87 6.07 2.36 -2.17
C ALA A 87 5.75 2.78 -3.62
N HIS A 88 6.05 1.92 -4.61
CA HIS A 88 5.80 2.16 -6.04
C HIS A 88 6.35 3.52 -6.50
N ALA A 89 5.51 4.43 -7.02
CA ALA A 89 5.92 5.78 -7.41
C ALA A 89 5.97 6.79 -6.25
N GLY A 90 5.60 6.38 -5.02
CA GLY A 90 5.71 7.19 -3.81
C GLY A 90 4.44 7.94 -3.38
N TYR A 91 3.25 7.53 -3.83
CA TYR A 91 2.01 8.21 -3.45
C TYR A 91 1.82 8.29 -1.92
N TYR A 92 1.93 7.16 -1.22
CA TYR A 92 1.87 7.13 0.24
C TYR A 92 3.13 7.69 0.89
N THR A 93 4.31 7.41 0.36
CA THR A 93 5.57 7.99 0.83
C THR A 93 5.48 9.52 0.92
N PHE A 94 4.93 10.17 -0.11
CA PHE A 94 4.75 11.62 -0.18
C PHE A 94 3.75 12.12 0.87
N LEU A 95 2.62 11.43 1.02
CA LEU A 95 1.62 11.73 2.04
C LEU A 95 2.23 11.62 3.44
N PHE A 96 2.90 10.52 3.73
CA PHE A 96 3.49 10.24 5.04
C PHE A 96 4.59 11.23 5.39
N SER A 97 5.48 11.54 4.44
CA SER A 97 6.54 12.55 4.64
C SER A 97 5.97 13.89 5.12
N ARG A 98 4.86 14.33 4.54
CA ARG A 98 4.20 15.58 4.94
C ARG A 98 3.55 15.49 6.34
N LEU A 99 2.92 14.37 6.64
CA LEU A 99 2.21 14.19 7.92
C LEU A 99 3.16 14.05 9.11
N VAL A 100 4.28 13.31 8.94
CA VAL A 100 5.26 13.16 10.01
C VAL A 100 6.12 14.42 10.24
N GLY A 101 6.13 15.35 9.27
CA GLY A 101 6.89 16.59 9.34
C GLY A 101 8.41 16.39 9.37
N THR A 102 9.15 17.47 9.60
CA THR A 102 10.63 17.49 9.51
C THR A 102 11.33 16.68 10.60
N THR A 103 10.67 16.43 11.72
CA THR A 103 11.22 15.65 12.85
C THR A 103 10.88 14.16 12.78
N GLY A 104 9.90 13.78 11.95
CA GLY A 104 9.55 12.39 11.70
C GLY A 104 10.42 11.75 10.62
N ARG A 105 10.20 10.47 10.38
CA ARG A 105 10.92 9.68 9.35
C ARG A 105 9.98 8.78 8.59
N VAL A 106 10.26 8.61 7.29
CA VAL A 106 9.60 7.63 6.42
C VAL A 106 10.66 6.72 5.82
N TYR A 107 10.50 5.41 5.99
CA TYR A 107 11.30 4.41 5.30
C TYR A 107 10.43 3.79 4.20
N ALA A 108 10.81 3.99 2.94
CA ALA A 108 10.04 3.55 1.78
C ALA A 108 10.78 2.41 1.05
N PHE A 109 10.13 1.25 0.96
CA PHE A 109 10.66 0.05 0.32
C PHE A 109 9.99 -0.17 -1.02
N GLU A 110 10.78 -0.23 -2.08
CA GLU A 110 10.32 -0.56 -3.43
C GLU A 110 11.37 -1.45 -4.12
N PRO A 111 11.07 -2.75 -4.36
CA PRO A 111 12.05 -3.68 -4.91
C PRO A 111 12.30 -3.49 -6.41
N HIS A 112 11.27 -3.06 -7.18
CA HIS A 112 11.36 -3.02 -8.63
C HIS A 112 12.23 -1.84 -9.11
N PRO A 113 13.33 -2.07 -9.87
CA PRO A 113 14.29 -1.01 -10.19
C PRO A 113 13.68 0.21 -10.88
N LYS A 114 12.78 -0.01 -11.86
CA LYS A 114 12.14 1.10 -12.59
C LYS A 114 11.21 1.94 -11.72
N ASN A 115 10.44 1.28 -10.84
CA ASN A 115 9.57 1.98 -9.88
C ASN A 115 10.41 2.73 -8.86
N PHE A 116 11.48 2.12 -8.36
CA PHE A 116 12.41 2.74 -7.42
C PHE A 116 13.05 4.01 -7.99
N GLU A 117 13.47 3.99 -9.24
CA GLU A 117 14.03 5.18 -9.91
C GLU A 117 12.98 6.31 -10.05
N ILE A 118 11.71 5.98 -10.30
CA ILE A 118 10.62 6.95 -10.32
C ILE A 118 10.39 7.51 -8.91
N LEU A 119 10.29 6.64 -7.91
CA LEU A 119 10.16 7.01 -6.50
C LEU A 119 11.29 7.97 -6.08
N LYS A 120 12.53 7.63 -6.42
CA LYS A 120 13.72 8.44 -6.13
C LYS A 120 13.61 9.84 -6.74
N ARG A 121 13.31 9.93 -8.05
CA ARG A 121 13.11 11.23 -8.71
C ARG A 121 11.97 12.04 -8.10
N ASN A 122 10.89 11.41 -7.68
CA ASN A 122 9.79 12.10 -7.01
C ASN A 122 10.22 12.65 -5.64
N VAL A 123 10.92 11.85 -4.83
CA VAL A 123 11.45 12.28 -3.51
C VAL A 123 12.43 13.45 -3.67
N GLU A 124 13.36 13.37 -4.62
CA GLU A 124 14.34 14.42 -4.90
C GLU A 124 13.68 15.73 -5.38
N ARG A 125 12.74 15.65 -6.34
CA ARG A 125 12.01 16.82 -6.87
C ARG A 125 11.22 17.57 -5.80
N HIS A 126 10.69 16.85 -4.84
CA HIS A 126 9.91 17.45 -3.76
C HIS A 126 10.73 17.75 -2.51
N HIS A 127 12.05 17.56 -2.56
CA HIS A 127 12.98 17.82 -1.46
C HIS A 127 12.57 17.17 -0.15
N LEU A 128 12.12 15.89 -0.20
CA LEU A 128 11.66 15.16 0.98
C LEU A 128 12.85 14.64 1.78
N THR A 129 13.39 15.47 2.66
CA THR A 129 14.62 15.19 3.44
C THR A 129 14.42 14.21 4.59
N ASN A 130 13.17 13.91 4.95
CA ASN A 130 12.78 12.98 6.01
C ASN A 130 12.42 11.58 5.47
N VAL A 131 12.71 11.30 4.18
CA VAL A 131 12.46 10.01 3.52
C VAL A 131 13.77 9.28 3.27
N THR A 132 13.83 8.01 3.67
CA THR A 132 14.89 7.07 3.33
C THR A 132 14.35 6.02 2.36
N LEU A 133 14.99 5.88 1.20
CA LEU A 133 14.59 4.96 0.13
C LEU A 133 15.39 3.66 0.21
N ILE A 134 14.73 2.52 0.12
CA ILE A 134 15.34 1.20 0.19
C ILE A 134 14.88 0.36 -1.00
N GLN A 135 15.83 0.01 -1.90
CA GLN A 135 15.55 -0.81 -3.07
C GLN A 135 15.58 -2.31 -2.71
N LYS A 136 14.69 -2.73 -1.83
CA LYS A 136 14.54 -4.13 -1.39
C LYS A 136 13.07 -4.47 -1.23
N ALA A 137 12.73 -5.74 -1.40
CA ALA A 137 11.44 -6.27 -0.97
C ALA A 137 11.50 -6.57 0.53
N VAL A 138 10.43 -6.26 1.25
CA VAL A 138 10.29 -6.72 2.64
C VAL A 138 9.70 -8.13 2.62
N SER A 139 10.31 -9.04 3.40
CA SER A 139 9.92 -10.44 3.50
C SER A 139 10.34 -11.01 4.87
N ASP A 140 10.26 -12.33 5.04
CA ASP A 140 10.71 -13.04 6.24
C ASP A 140 12.23 -13.22 6.33
N LYS A 141 12.97 -13.06 5.20
CA LYS A 141 14.40 -13.41 5.07
C LYS A 141 15.21 -12.34 4.34
N ASN A 142 16.50 -12.31 4.65
CA ASN A 142 17.49 -11.49 3.95
C ASN A 142 18.18 -12.35 2.89
N CYS A 143 17.74 -12.30 1.64
CA CYS A 143 18.27 -13.08 0.54
C CYS A 143 17.99 -12.43 -0.81
N ASN A 144 18.45 -13.05 -1.90
CA ASN A 144 17.98 -12.74 -3.23
C ASN A 144 16.75 -13.59 -3.55
N ALA A 145 15.72 -12.99 -4.12
CA ALA A 145 14.48 -13.65 -4.51
C ALA A 145 14.10 -13.31 -5.95
N ILE A 146 13.31 -14.20 -6.55
CA ILE A 146 12.73 -13.96 -7.87
C ILE A 146 11.52 -13.04 -7.71
N PHE A 147 11.51 -11.94 -8.44
CA PHE A 147 10.42 -10.99 -8.51
C PHE A 147 9.75 -11.07 -9.88
N HIS A 148 8.44 -11.24 -9.89
CA HIS A 148 7.66 -11.44 -11.11
C HIS A 148 7.10 -10.10 -11.58
N GLU A 149 7.55 -9.66 -12.76
CA GLU A 149 7.00 -8.46 -13.39
C GLU A 149 5.68 -8.79 -14.10
N THR A 150 4.71 -7.92 -13.99
CA THR A 150 3.46 -7.97 -14.74
C THR A 150 3.37 -6.81 -15.74
N ALA A 151 2.35 -6.82 -16.61
CA ALA A 151 2.11 -5.73 -17.55
C ALA A 151 1.73 -4.40 -16.87
N LEU A 152 1.30 -4.45 -15.61
CA LEU A 152 0.98 -3.29 -14.77
C LEU A 152 2.01 -3.20 -13.64
N SER A 153 2.64 -2.03 -13.49
CA SER A 153 3.68 -1.82 -12.47
C SER A 153 3.21 -2.06 -11.03
N MET A 154 1.92 -1.90 -10.77
CA MET A 154 1.30 -2.14 -9.45
C MET A 154 1.08 -3.63 -9.12
N GLY A 155 1.24 -4.53 -10.09
CA GLY A 155 1.00 -5.96 -9.87
C GLY A 155 2.26 -6.80 -9.79
N HIS A 156 3.43 -6.18 -9.65
CA HIS A 156 4.70 -6.89 -9.48
C HIS A 156 4.77 -7.56 -8.10
N SER A 157 5.25 -8.80 -8.04
CA SER A 157 5.22 -9.58 -6.80
C SER A 157 6.39 -10.55 -6.66
N LEU A 158 6.77 -10.88 -5.43
CA LEU A 158 7.64 -12.02 -5.14
C LEU A 158 6.95 -13.36 -5.46
N LEU A 159 5.65 -13.35 -5.65
CA LEU A 159 4.87 -14.55 -5.90
C LEU A 159 4.70 -14.81 -7.40
N PRO A 160 4.68 -16.09 -7.82
CA PRO A 160 4.36 -16.43 -9.19
C PRO A 160 2.93 -15.99 -9.55
N VAL A 161 2.80 -15.12 -10.54
CA VAL A 161 1.51 -14.70 -11.09
C VAL A 161 1.32 -15.33 -12.48
N LYS A 162 0.09 -15.76 -12.82
CA LYS A 162 -0.18 -16.47 -14.08
C LYS A 162 0.19 -15.68 -15.35
N SER A 163 0.23 -14.35 -15.26
CA SER A 163 0.47 -13.44 -16.37
C SER A 163 1.70 -12.55 -16.17
N TYR A 164 2.79 -13.11 -15.63
CA TYR A 164 4.04 -12.36 -15.55
C TYR A 164 4.64 -12.14 -16.95
N SER A 165 5.26 -11.00 -17.16
CA SER A 165 5.94 -10.64 -18.40
C SER A 165 7.43 -10.97 -18.37
N ASN A 166 8.03 -10.92 -17.17
CA ASN A 166 9.45 -11.15 -16.97
C ASN A 166 9.73 -11.54 -15.51
N LYS A 167 10.97 -11.98 -15.23
CA LYS A 167 11.49 -12.28 -13.90
C LYS A 167 12.78 -11.54 -13.69
N ILE A 168 12.92 -10.89 -12.54
CA ILE A 168 14.16 -10.24 -12.12
C ILE A 168 14.58 -10.75 -10.76
N SER A 169 15.86 -10.63 -10.43
CA SER A 169 16.34 -10.87 -9.07
C SER A 169 16.27 -9.60 -8.27
N VAL A 170 15.70 -9.64 -7.06
CA VAL A 170 15.68 -8.53 -6.11
C VAL A 170 16.21 -8.99 -4.77
N GLU A 171 16.82 -8.07 -4.01
CA GLU A 171 17.16 -8.34 -2.63
C GLU A 171 15.91 -8.27 -1.75
N THR A 172 15.82 -9.16 -0.76
CA THR A 172 14.81 -9.13 0.30
C THR A 172 15.45 -8.78 1.64
N VAL A 173 14.64 -8.23 2.53
CA VAL A 173 15.05 -7.91 3.90
C VAL A 173 13.91 -8.17 4.88
N SER A 174 14.23 -8.77 6.01
CA SER A 174 13.34 -8.78 7.16
C SER A 174 13.29 -7.38 7.77
N LEU A 175 12.09 -6.83 7.95
CA LEU A 175 11.95 -5.48 8.49
C LEU A 175 12.49 -5.38 9.92
N SER A 176 12.29 -6.41 10.75
CA SER A 176 12.86 -6.44 12.12
C SER A 176 14.39 -6.33 12.10
N TYR A 177 15.06 -7.03 11.16
CA TYR A 177 16.51 -6.91 10.97
C TYR A 177 16.89 -5.49 10.53
N PHE A 178 16.21 -4.95 9.51
CA PHE A 178 16.48 -3.60 9.01
C PHE A 178 16.34 -2.53 10.10
N LEU A 179 15.24 -2.54 10.86
CA LEU A 179 15.00 -1.56 11.91
C LEU A 179 16.08 -1.61 13.01
N LYS A 180 16.51 -2.83 13.37
CA LYS A 180 17.61 -3.02 14.33
C LYS A 180 18.91 -2.41 13.80
N GLU A 181 19.29 -2.66 12.56
CA GLU A 181 20.49 -2.09 11.93
C GLU A 181 20.43 -0.56 11.84
N GLN A 182 19.24 0.00 11.63
CA GLN A 182 19.03 1.45 11.57
C GLN A 182 18.89 2.10 12.97
N GLY A 183 18.90 1.33 14.05
CA GLY A 183 18.68 1.82 15.41
C GLY A 183 17.27 2.36 15.63
N VAL A 184 16.28 1.95 14.80
CA VAL A 184 14.88 2.38 14.93
C VAL A 184 14.20 1.51 15.97
N ARG A 185 13.72 2.15 17.05
CA ARG A 185 13.08 1.46 18.18
C ARG A 185 11.56 1.49 18.12
N GLU A 186 11.00 2.54 17.53
CA GLU A 186 9.55 2.75 17.50
C GLU A 186 9.08 3.03 16.09
N VAL A 187 8.00 2.37 15.70
CA VAL A 187 7.29 2.55 14.44
C VAL A 187 5.82 2.73 14.77
N GLY A 188 5.24 3.85 14.35
CA GLY A 188 3.83 4.13 14.65
C GLY A 188 2.86 3.64 13.57
N LEU A 189 3.30 3.63 12.29
CA LEU A 189 2.49 3.13 11.19
C LEU A 189 3.32 2.34 10.17
N ILE A 190 2.77 1.23 9.71
CA ILE A 190 3.25 0.48 8.54
C ILE A 190 2.14 0.47 7.49
N LYS A 191 2.40 0.97 6.28
CA LYS A 191 1.57 0.67 5.09
C LYS A 191 2.22 -0.51 4.37
N MET A 192 1.41 -1.48 3.98
CA MET A 192 1.85 -2.70 3.32
C MET A 192 0.99 -2.98 2.09
N ASP A 193 1.63 -3.04 0.92
CA ASP A 193 1.01 -3.36 -0.36
C ASP A 193 2.01 -4.17 -1.19
N VAL A 194 1.98 -5.49 -1.03
CA VAL A 194 3.02 -6.40 -1.56
C VAL A 194 2.44 -7.51 -2.45
N GLU A 195 1.20 -7.33 -2.88
CA GLU A 195 0.55 -8.18 -3.87
C GLU A 195 0.56 -9.68 -3.48
N GLY A 196 0.13 -9.95 -2.24
CA GLY A 196 -0.03 -11.29 -1.67
C GLY A 196 1.15 -11.79 -0.85
N GLY A 197 2.20 -10.99 -0.65
CA GLY A 197 3.35 -11.28 0.21
C GLY A 197 3.15 -10.90 1.68
N GLU A 198 1.93 -10.52 2.08
CA GLU A 198 1.62 -10.05 3.43
C GLU A 198 1.98 -11.07 4.53
N PRO A 199 1.77 -12.40 4.37
CA PRO A 199 2.16 -13.37 5.37
C PRO A 199 3.68 -13.36 5.66
N GLU A 200 4.52 -13.27 4.63
CA GLU A 200 5.98 -13.23 4.77
C GLU A 200 6.44 -11.92 5.40
N VAL A 201 5.80 -10.80 5.04
CA VAL A 201 6.10 -9.51 5.68
C VAL A 201 5.75 -9.57 7.16
N LEU A 202 4.58 -10.08 7.54
CA LEU A 202 4.17 -10.22 8.95
C LEU A 202 5.12 -11.13 9.73
N GLU A 203 5.64 -12.19 9.11
CA GLU A 203 6.67 -13.02 9.73
C GLU A 203 7.96 -12.23 9.94
N GLY A 204 8.39 -11.45 8.94
CA GLY A 204 9.59 -10.59 8.99
C GLY A 204 9.50 -9.46 10.00
N ILE A 205 8.32 -9.09 10.48
CA ILE A 205 8.08 -8.08 11.53
C ILE A 205 7.59 -8.67 12.85
N SER A 206 7.62 -9.99 13.00
CA SER A 206 7.04 -10.68 14.18
C SER A 206 7.63 -10.19 15.51
N GLY A 207 8.93 -9.86 15.55
CA GLY A 207 9.56 -9.24 16.71
C GLY A 207 8.96 -7.87 17.04
N LEU A 208 8.81 -7.01 16.02
CA LEU A 208 8.20 -5.69 16.17
C LEU A 208 6.73 -5.80 16.64
N LEU A 209 5.97 -6.76 16.10
CA LEU A 209 4.57 -6.96 16.51
C LEU A 209 4.41 -7.35 17.97
N LYS A 210 5.34 -8.15 18.52
CA LYS A 210 5.32 -8.56 19.93
C LYS A 210 5.58 -7.39 20.86
N ASP A 211 6.54 -6.54 20.51
CA ASP A 211 7.02 -5.45 21.37
C ASP A 211 6.25 -4.13 21.16
N ALA A 212 5.44 -4.05 20.10
CA ALA A 212 4.72 -2.85 19.75
C ALA A 212 3.56 -2.56 20.70
N HIS A 213 3.52 -1.34 21.24
CA HIS A 213 2.40 -0.82 22.05
C HIS A 213 1.48 0.11 21.26
N ASP A 214 2.03 0.85 20.31
CA ASP A 214 1.29 1.89 19.55
C ASP A 214 1.46 1.75 18.03
N LEU A 215 1.58 0.53 17.54
CA LEU A 215 1.68 0.25 16.11
C LEU A 215 0.31 0.13 15.47
N SER A 216 0.13 0.81 14.33
CA SER A 216 -0.95 0.58 13.37
C SER A 216 -0.39 0.02 12.07
N ILE A 217 -1.13 -0.87 11.41
CA ILE A 217 -0.78 -1.40 10.09
C ILE A 217 -1.96 -1.16 9.17
N ILE A 218 -1.70 -0.56 8.02
CA ILE A 218 -2.65 -0.53 6.89
C ILE A 218 -2.11 -1.51 5.87
N MET A 219 -2.85 -2.58 5.59
CA MET A 219 -2.40 -3.56 4.61
C MET A 219 -3.47 -3.83 3.54
N GLU A 220 -3.03 -3.98 2.30
CA GLU A 220 -3.89 -4.51 1.25
C GLU A 220 -4.19 -5.98 1.56
N PHE A 221 -5.43 -6.39 1.38
CA PHE A 221 -5.87 -7.75 1.65
C PHE A 221 -6.67 -8.29 0.47
N LYS A 222 -6.09 -9.28 -0.20
CA LYS A 222 -6.64 -9.96 -1.38
C LYS A 222 -6.80 -11.45 -1.11
N PRO A 223 -7.90 -11.90 -0.50
CA PRO A 223 -8.11 -13.32 -0.16
C PRO A 223 -7.89 -14.26 -1.33
N SER A 224 -8.33 -13.88 -2.54
CA SER A 224 -8.19 -14.69 -3.75
C SER A 224 -6.73 -14.93 -4.15
N ILE A 225 -5.81 -14.04 -3.84
CA ILE A 225 -4.37 -14.23 -4.09
C ILE A 225 -3.79 -15.21 -3.08
N LEU A 226 -4.13 -15.06 -1.80
CA LEU A 226 -3.68 -15.95 -0.73
C LEU A 226 -4.15 -17.39 -0.99
N LEU A 227 -5.42 -17.60 -1.34
CA LEU A 227 -5.96 -18.92 -1.68
C LEU A 227 -5.26 -19.56 -2.89
N LYS A 228 -4.90 -18.80 -3.93
CA LYS A 228 -4.16 -19.32 -5.08
C LYS A 228 -2.77 -19.86 -4.74
N ARG A 229 -2.19 -19.45 -3.62
CA ARG A 229 -0.91 -19.95 -3.09
C ARG A 229 -1.07 -20.97 -1.97
N ASN A 230 -2.28 -21.52 -1.79
CA ASN A 230 -2.64 -22.45 -0.74
C ASN A 230 -2.41 -21.87 0.69
N TYR A 231 -2.56 -20.57 0.83
CA TYR A 231 -2.55 -19.91 2.13
C TYR A 231 -3.99 -19.51 2.51
N GLU A 232 -4.47 -20.02 3.64
CA GLU A 232 -5.81 -19.70 4.10
C GLU A 232 -5.86 -18.27 4.67
N PRO A 233 -6.66 -17.35 4.08
CA PRO A 233 -6.68 -15.95 4.49
C PRO A 233 -7.05 -15.75 5.97
N THR A 234 -7.86 -16.63 6.54
CA THR A 234 -8.22 -16.58 7.97
C THR A 234 -7.03 -16.84 8.88
N GLU A 235 -6.03 -17.61 8.45
CA GLU A 235 -4.82 -17.86 9.25
C GLU A 235 -3.99 -16.59 9.47
N LEU A 236 -3.97 -15.69 8.49
CA LEU A 236 -3.31 -14.40 8.66
C LEU A 236 -3.97 -13.57 9.76
N LEU A 237 -5.30 -13.50 9.77
CA LEU A 237 -6.05 -12.78 10.82
C LEU A 237 -5.93 -13.47 12.19
N LYS A 238 -5.98 -14.80 12.25
CA LYS A 238 -5.77 -15.54 13.49
C LYS A 238 -4.41 -15.27 14.12
N LYS A 239 -3.34 -15.18 13.31
CA LYS A 239 -2.01 -14.80 13.80
C LYS A 239 -2.01 -13.41 14.43
N LEU A 240 -2.68 -12.45 13.82
CA LEU A 240 -2.79 -11.09 14.34
C LEU A 240 -3.61 -11.06 15.65
N PHE A 241 -4.74 -11.76 15.71
CA PHE A 241 -5.56 -11.87 16.93
C PHE A 241 -4.78 -12.53 18.08
N ALA A 242 -3.99 -13.59 17.79
CA ALA A 242 -3.15 -14.25 18.78
C ALA A 242 -2.03 -13.35 19.35
N MET A 243 -1.67 -12.28 18.64
CA MET A 243 -0.71 -11.25 19.08
C MET A 243 -1.41 -10.01 19.68
N ASP A 244 -2.68 -10.12 20.03
CA ASP A 244 -3.48 -9.04 20.60
C ASP A 244 -3.65 -7.82 19.66
N PHE A 245 -3.86 -8.09 18.35
CA PHE A 245 -4.26 -7.09 17.39
C PHE A 245 -5.73 -7.27 16.99
N GLU A 246 -6.39 -6.17 16.75
CA GLU A 246 -7.72 -6.10 16.13
C GLU A 246 -7.59 -5.75 14.65
N SER A 247 -8.50 -6.26 13.83
CA SER A 247 -8.52 -6.00 12.40
C SER A 247 -9.85 -5.37 11.99
N PHE A 248 -9.78 -4.37 11.11
CA PHE A 248 -10.95 -3.64 10.61
C PHE A 248 -10.87 -3.54 9.09
N VAL A 249 -11.97 -3.88 8.41
CA VAL A 249 -12.12 -3.61 6.98
C VAL A 249 -12.39 -2.13 6.75
N ILE A 250 -11.58 -1.48 5.94
CA ILE A 250 -11.79 -0.10 5.50
C ILE A 250 -12.80 -0.12 4.35
N LYS A 251 -13.97 0.45 4.55
CA LYS A 251 -15.02 0.56 3.51
C LYS A 251 -14.80 1.76 2.60
N ASN A 252 -15.41 1.75 1.42
CA ASN A 252 -15.34 2.81 0.42
C ASN A 252 -15.84 4.19 0.91
N ASP A 253 -16.51 4.25 2.05
CA ASP A 253 -16.93 5.49 2.70
C ASP A 253 -16.05 5.86 3.90
N GLY A 254 -14.92 5.17 4.09
CA GLY A 254 -13.98 5.36 5.18
C GLY A 254 -14.39 4.71 6.50
N LYS A 255 -15.58 4.10 6.57
CA LYS A 255 -16.02 3.39 7.79
C LYS A 255 -15.20 2.15 8.04
N LEU A 256 -14.96 1.87 9.31
CA LEU A 256 -14.26 0.70 9.79
C LEU A 256 -15.25 -0.38 10.24
N ILE A 257 -15.15 -1.58 9.68
CA ILE A 257 -15.92 -2.73 10.14
C ILE A 257 -14.95 -3.69 10.84
N ARG A 258 -15.14 -3.88 12.15
CA ARG A 258 -14.34 -4.81 12.94
C ARG A 258 -14.54 -6.23 12.43
N VAL A 259 -13.44 -6.95 12.27
CA VAL A 259 -13.43 -8.36 11.97
C VAL A 259 -13.27 -9.12 13.28
N GLN A 260 -14.28 -9.92 13.64
CA GLN A 260 -14.20 -10.80 14.80
C GLN A 260 -13.62 -12.16 14.40
N PRO A 261 -12.90 -12.87 15.29
CA PRO A 261 -12.39 -14.20 14.99
C PRO A 261 -13.44 -15.18 14.45
N ASP A 262 -14.63 -15.14 15.04
CA ASP A 262 -15.74 -16.07 14.70
C ASP A 262 -16.42 -15.75 13.36
N ASP A 263 -16.35 -14.51 12.86
CA ASP A 263 -16.97 -14.11 11.60
C ASP A 263 -15.95 -13.84 10.48
N ALA A 264 -14.66 -14.02 10.75
CA ALA A 264 -13.58 -13.74 9.80
C ALA A 264 -13.78 -14.48 8.48
N ALA A 265 -14.12 -15.76 8.50
CA ALA A 265 -14.36 -16.55 7.29
C ALA A 265 -15.53 -15.99 6.47
N ARG A 266 -16.64 -15.59 7.10
CA ARG A 266 -17.82 -15.02 6.45
C ARG A 266 -17.50 -13.65 5.82
N ILE A 267 -16.78 -12.81 6.55
CA ILE A 267 -16.37 -11.47 6.06
C ILE A 267 -15.42 -11.61 4.87
N ILE A 268 -14.41 -12.49 4.99
CA ILE A 268 -13.40 -12.73 3.96
C ILE A 268 -14.06 -13.26 2.68
N SER A 269 -15.01 -14.21 2.78
CA SER A 269 -15.70 -14.76 1.61
C SER A 269 -16.50 -13.74 0.82
N SER A 270 -16.86 -12.62 1.43
CA SER A 270 -17.60 -11.51 0.80
C SER A 270 -16.69 -10.42 0.20
N ILE A 271 -15.36 -10.54 0.33
CA ILE A 271 -14.39 -9.53 -0.05
C ILE A 271 -13.50 -10.08 -1.17
N GLU A 272 -13.45 -9.39 -2.31
CA GLU A 272 -12.49 -9.67 -3.37
C GLU A 272 -11.14 -9.01 -3.08
N LYS A 273 -11.19 -7.74 -2.62
CA LYS A 273 -10.05 -6.90 -2.23
C LYS A 273 -10.52 -5.84 -1.25
N CYS A 274 -9.73 -5.57 -0.23
CA CYS A 274 -9.91 -4.42 0.66
C CYS A 274 -8.56 -3.95 1.23
N ASN A 275 -8.56 -2.80 1.90
CA ASN A 275 -7.53 -2.46 2.86
C ASN A 275 -8.02 -2.80 4.27
N LEU A 276 -7.14 -3.34 5.09
CA LEU A 276 -7.36 -3.58 6.50
C LEU A 276 -6.59 -2.56 7.33
N LEU A 277 -7.24 -2.00 8.35
CA LEU A 277 -6.56 -1.40 9.49
C LEU A 277 -6.36 -2.48 10.55
N VAL A 278 -5.12 -2.66 11.00
CA VAL A 278 -4.75 -3.59 12.08
C VAL A 278 -4.09 -2.77 13.19
N GLN A 279 -4.57 -2.89 14.41
CA GLN A 279 -4.10 -2.13 15.56
C GLN A 279 -4.03 -3.01 16.80
N LYS A 280 -3.19 -2.65 17.81
CA LYS A 280 -3.25 -3.28 19.14
C LYS A 280 -4.63 -3.11 19.75
N SER A 281 -5.09 -4.14 20.45
CA SER A 281 -6.38 -4.13 21.14
C SER A 281 -6.45 -2.95 22.13
N GLY A 282 -7.60 -2.30 22.15
CA GLY A 282 -7.84 -1.13 23.02
C GLY A 282 -7.31 0.21 22.51
N LYS A 283 -6.64 0.24 21.35
CA LYS A 283 -6.26 1.51 20.72
C LYS A 283 -7.50 2.25 20.19
N VAL A 284 -7.55 3.57 20.37
CA VAL A 284 -8.65 4.39 19.88
C VAL A 284 -8.67 4.41 18.36
N LEU A 285 -9.84 4.13 17.78
CA LEU A 285 -10.02 4.18 16.33
C LEU A 285 -9.91 5.60 15.81
N PRO A 286 -9.38 5.78 14.58
CA PRO A 286 -9.36 7.06 13.91
C PRO A 286 -10.79 7.53 13.66
N THR A 287 -11.09 8.76 14.07
CA THR A 287 -12.40 9.42 13.87
C THR A 287 -12.41 10.26 12.61
#